data_9b5dba6c45795322f126c439c9f2d304
#
_entry.id   9b5dba6c45795322f126c439c9f2d304
#
_cell.length_a   1.000
_cell.length_b   1.000
_cell.length_c   1.000
_cell.angle_alpha   90.00
_cell.angle_beta   90.00
_cell.angle_gamma   90.00
#
_symmetry.space_group_name_H-M   'P 1'
#
loop_
_entity.id
_entity.type
_entity.pdbx_description
1 polymer ?
#
loop_
_entity_poly.entity_id
_entity_poly.type
_entity_poly.pdbx_seq_one_letter_code
_entity_poly.pdbx_strand_id
1 'polypeptide(L)'
;IQGYMKLAAQGKYTEALELIKQENPFPAVCGRICPRKCESECTRGNLDDPLAIDEIKKFIAEKDLHAGSRYIPRKRHEYGNKIAVIGAGPAGLSCAYFLALDGYNVTVFEKEKLPGGMLTFGIPAFRLEKDVIDAEIDVLRALGVTIKTGIEVGKDVTIPQLRKEGYEAFYIAVGAQAGRMLNLPGEDAAGVMTGLDFLRKVNLGDRPQLSGKVAVIGGGNVAIDVARTAVRSGAQKVTMYCLEKREEMPALPEEIEEALHEGISIENSWGPKQILTRNGKVSGVEFKRCTAVFNAEGKFSPTYNENETITIDADYVLLSVGQAIDWGKLLEGTTIELNPNKTIKVDPITFQTSEPDVFAGGDVVTGPKFAIDAIAVGKEGAISLHRFVHKGQSLVLGRLKRDYKPLDKENLDLEGYDRIPRQRPLDKETHGAPAMRDTRGTFTEDQVKKETERCLSCGASVIDEFMCVGCGQCVTQCKFDAIKLVRRYDEPGVPFEKLKPTVVKYMLMRKLRIAGKKLVTSISKPFSGSMQKEKTM
;
A
#
# COMPACT_ATOMS: atom_id res chain seq x y z
N ILE A 1 15.91 1.40 4.89
CA ILE A 1 16.49 0.26 4.16
C ILE A 1 17.96 0.09 4.56
N GLN A 2 18.80 1.09 4.37
CA GLN A 2 20.25 0.99 4.64
C GLN A 2 20.58 0.56 6.07
N GLY A 3 19.79 1.01 7.07
CA GLY A 3 19.98 0.62 8.46
C GLY A 3 19.87 -0.90 8.67
N TYR A 4 18.78 -1.51 8.21
CA TYR A 4 18.61 -2.95 8.38
C TYR A 4 19.53 -3.77 7.47
N MET A 5 19.93 -3.26 6.30
CA MET A 5 20.97 -3.88 5.46
C MET A 5 22.31 -3.97 6.19
N LYS A 6 22.73 -2.87 6.87
CA LYS A 6 23.96 -2.87 7.67
C LYS A 6 23.89 -3.76 8.91
N LEU A 7 22.73 -3.83 9.57
CA LEU A 7 22.53 -4.74 10.69
C LEU A 7 22.56 -6.20 10.23
N ALA A 8 21.94 -6.51 9.09
CA ALA A 8 22.00 -7.84 8.48
C ALA A 8 23.43 -8.25 8.10
N ALA A 9 24.23 -7.33 7.53
CA ALA A 9 25.64 -7.55 7.24
C ALA A 9 26.46 -7.91 8.48
N GLN A 10 26.03 -7.47 9.67
CA GLN A 10 26.67 -7.77 10.97
C GLN A 10 26.09 -9.01 11.66
N GLY A 11 25.13 -9.71 11.04
CA GLY A 11 24.43 -10.84 11.66
C GLY A 11 23.42 -10.43 12.76
N LYS A 12 23.12 -9.15 12.90
CA LYS A 12 22.18 -8.58 13.90
C LYS A 12 20.75 -8.60 13.37
N TYR A 13 20.20 -9.79 13.19
CA TYR A 13 18.91 -9.96 12.51
C TYR A 13 17.72 -9.49 13.35
N THR A 14 17.80 -9.64 14.67
CA THR A 14 16.74 -9.15 15.58
C THR A 14 16.66 -7.62 15.58
N GLU A 15 17.79 -6.95 15.68
CA GLU A 15 17.85 -5.47 15.61
C GLU A 15 17.46 -4.96 14.22
N ALA A 16 17.77 -5.71 13.16
CA ALA A 16 17.32 -5.40 11.81
C ALA A 16 15.80 -5.51 11.70
N LEU A 17 15.19 -6.55 12.27
CA LEU A 17 13.74 -6.72 12.33
C LEU A 17 13.07 -5.61 13.14
N GLU A 18 13.62 -5.27 14.29
CA GLU A 18 13.14 -4.16 15.13
C GLU A 18 13.09 -2.85 14.33
N LEU A 19 14.15 -2.55 13.58
CA LEU A 19 14.20 -1.38 12.72
C LEU A 19 13.17 -1.43 11.58
N ILE A 20 12.96 -2.58 10.96
CA ILE A 20 11.93 -2.77 9.92
C ILE A 20 10.54 -2.53 10.51
N LYS A 21 10.24 -3.10 11.68
CA LYS A 21 8.91 -3.01 12.33
C LYS A 21 8.56 -1.60 12.83
N GLN A 22 9.50 -0.67 12.87
CA GLN A 22 9.21 0.76 13.09
C GLN A 22 8.46 1.42 11.92
N GLU A 23 8.55 0.83 10.71
CA GLU A 23 7.93 1.36 9.50
C GLU A 23 6.94 0.37 8.86
N ASN A 24 7.22 -0.92 8.98
CA ASN A 24 6.44 -1.99 8.35
C ASN A 24 6.15 -3.11 9.37
N PRO A 25 4.90 -3.23 9.84
CA PRO A 25 4.51 -4.27 10.81
C PRO A 25 4.48 -5.69 10.23
N PHE A 26 4.46 -5.85 8.88
CA PHE A 26 4.28 -7.13 8.20
C PHE A 26 5.46 -7.47 7.26
N PRO A 27 6.69 -7.55 7.78
CA PRO A 27 7.87 -7.80 6.94
C PRO A 27 7.85 -9.17 6.26
N ALA A 28 7.30 -10.20 6.88
CA ALA A 28 7.22 -11.54 6.30
C ALA A 28 6.22 -11.61 5.14
N VAL A 29 5.07 -10.93 5.27
CA VAL A 29 4.10 -10.75 4.18
C VAL A 29 4.74 -9.97 3.03
N CYS A 30 5.33 -8.81 3.32
CA CYS A 30 5.95 -7.98 2.28
C CYS A 30 7.12 -8.67 1.58
N GLY A 31 7.90 -9.51 2.28
CA GLY A 31 8.99 -10.29 1.67
C GLY A 31 8.49 -11.34 0.66
N ARG A 32 7.17 -11.56 0.54
CA ARG A 32 6.56 -12.50 -0.40
C ARG A 32 5.83 -11.83 -1.57
N ILE A 33 5.23 -10.65 -1.33
CA ILE A 33 4.30 -10.04 -2.29
C ILE A 33 4.61 -8.58 -2.64
N CYS A 34 5.73 -8.03 -2.18
CA CYS A 34 6.09 -6.64 -2.45
C CYS A 34 6.47 -6.43 -3.93
N PRO A 35 6.02 -5.34 -4.58
CA PRO A 35 6.40 -5.02 -5.95
C PRO A 35 7.85 -4.50 -6.07
N ARG A 36 8.64 -4.54 -5.01
CA ARG A 36 10.09 -4.25 -4.97
C ARG A 36 10.51 -2.87 -5.54
N LYS A 37 9.65 -1.86 -5.45
CA LYS A 37 9.98 -0.50 -5.92
C LYS A 37 11.30 0.05 -5.34
N CYS A 38 11.70 -0.38 -4.15
CA CYS A 38 12.99 -0.01 -3.56
C CYS A 38 14.19 -0.60 -4.32
N GLU A 39 14.03 -1.72 -5.00
CA GLU A 39 15.07 -2.34 -5.83
C GLU A 39 15.18 -1.61 -7.17
N SER A 40 14.05 -1.24 -7.81
CA SER A 40 14.07 -0.44 -9.04
C SER A 40 14.72 0.94 -8.84
N GLU A 41 14.65 1.48 -7.61
CA GLU A 41 15.29 2.73 -7.23
C GLU A 41 16.72 2.56 -6.65
N CYS A 42 17.24 1.34 -6.58
CA CYS A 42 18.55 1.07 -6.02
C CYS A 42 19.67 1.57 -6.94
N THR A 43 20.55 2.43 -6.42
CA THR A 43 21.71 2.99 -7.16
C THR A 43 22.65 1.90 -7.66
N ARG A 44 22.73 0.75 -6.98
CA ARG A 44 23.53 -0.40 -7.44
C ARG A 44 23.12 -0.87 -8.84
N GLY A 45 21.84 -0.70 -9.22
CA GLY A 45 21.35 -1.02 -10.56
C GLY A 45 22.03 -0.25 -11.71
N ASN A 46 22.71 0.86 -11.40
CA ASN A 46 23.52 1.58 -12.40
C ASN A 46 24.91 0.96 -12.60
N LEU A 47 25.36 0.10 -11.68
CA LEU A 47 26.67 -0.57 -11.75
C LEU A 47 26.55 -1.99 -12.31
N ASP A 48 25.64 -2.78 -11.75
CA ASP A 48 25.34 -4.15 -12.16
C ASP A 48 23.84 -4.44 -11.92
N ASP A 49 23.45 -5.32 -11.01
CA ASP A 49 22.05 -5.57 -10.64
C ASP A 49 21.69 -4.84 -9.34
N PRO A 50 20.44 -4.37 -9.17
CA PRO A 50 19.95 -3.84 -7.89
C PRO A 50 20.19 -4.82 -6.75
N LEU A 51 20.32 -4.32 -5.52
CA LEU A 51 20.36 -5.19 -4.33
C LEU A 51 19.05 -5.97 -4.17
N ALA A 52 19.16 -7.22 -3.76
CA ALA A 52 18.03 -8.06 -3.37
C ALA A 52 17.46 -7.67 -2.00
N ILE A 53 16.94 -6.44 -1.93
CA ILE A 53 16.47 -5.80 -0.68
C ILE A 53 15.32 -6.58 -0.06
N ASP A 54 14.41 -7.06 -0.92
CA ASP A 54 13.21 -7.78 -0.49
C ASP A 54 13.56 -9.18 0.03
N GLU A 55 14.50 -9.87 -0.62
CA GLU A 55 14.97 -11.19 -0.19
C GLU A 55 15.69 -11.12 1.18
N ILE A 56 16.49 -10.07 1.41
CA ILE A 56 17.11 -9.85 2.73
C ILE A 56 16.04 -9.56 3.79
N LYS A 57 15.03 -8.76 3.46
CA LYS A 57 13.90 -8.50 4.37
C LYS A 57 13.11 -9.79 4.66
N LYS A 58 12.85 -10.62 3.63
CA LYS A 58 12.23 -11.94 3.77
C LYS A 58 13.04 -12.82 4.72
N PHE A 59 14.35 -12.92 4.51
CA PHE A 59 15.24 -13.70 5.37
C PHE A 59 15.17 -13.25 6.84
N ILE A 60 15.27 -11.93 7.10
CA ILE A 60 15.21 -11.38 8.46
C ILE A 60 13.87 -11.74 9.11
N ALA A 61 12.76 -11.60 8.37
CA ALA A 61 11.44 -11.93 8.87
C ALA A 61 11.24 -13.42 9.11
N GLU A 62 11.79 -14.29 8.26
CA GLU A 62 11.72 -15.75 8.44
C GLU A 62 12.54 -16.24 9.62
N LYS A 63 13.68 -15.61 9.92
CA LYS A 63 14.42 -15.89 11.17
C LYS A 63 13.55 -15.69 12.40
N ASP A 64 12.70 -14.65 12.42
CA ASP A 64 11.75 -14.40 13.50
C ASP A 64 10.56 -15.38 13.45
N LEU A 65 10.02 -15.69 12.27
CA LEU A 65 8.91 -16.64 12.12
C LEU A 65 9.27 -18.02 12.66
N HIS A 66 10.52 -18.46 12.48
CA HIS A 66 11.01 -19.77 12.92
C HIS A 66 11.70 -19.72 14.28
N ALA A 67 11.77 -18.57 14.95
CA ALA A 67 12.33 -18.44 16.27
C ALA A 67 11.44 -19.09 17.34
N GLY A 68 12.02 -19.64 18.39
CA GLY A 68 11.27 -20.18 19.53
C GLY A 68 10.44 -19.11 20.27
N SER A 69 10.80 -17.84 20.13
CA SER A 69 10.05 -16.69 20.63
C SER A 69 10.09 -15.57 19.61
N ARG A 70 8.91 -15.12 19.19
CA ARG A 70 8.74 -14.01 18.23
C ARG A 70 9.10 -12.68 18.87
N TYR A 71 9.64 -11.76 18.05
CA TYR A 71 9.86 -10.38 18.47
C TYR A 71 8.53 -9.64 18.58
N ILE A 72 8.17 -9.27 19.80
CA ILE A 72 7.01 -8.42 20.09
C ILE A 72 7.53 -7.06 20.57
N PRO A 73 7.26 -5.95 19.85
CA PRO A 73 7.72 -4.63 20.28
C PRO A 73 7.04 -4.19 21.57
N ARG A 74 7.73 -3.35 22.36
CA ARG A 74 7.18 -2.82 23.59
C ARG A 74 6.25 -1.65 23.30
N LYS A 75 5.12 -1.59 24.02
CA LYS A 75 4.25 -0.41 24.03
C LYS A 75 5.01 0.80 24.58
N ARG A 76 4.77 1.97 23.98
CA ARG A 76 5.41 3.23 24.40
C ARG A 76 4.73 3.84 25.62
N HIS A 77 3.42 3.73 25.68
CA HIS A 77 2.53 4.31 26.70
C HIS A 77 1.38 3.36 27.00
N GLU A 78 0.53 3.76 27.94
CA GLU A 78 -0.78 3.13 28.19
C GLU A 78 -1.84 4.22 28.22
N TYR A 79 -2.65 4.31 27.18
CA TYR A 79 -3.75 5.26 27.07
C TYR A 79 -5.09 4.54 27.29
N GLY A 80 -6.01 5.18 27.99
CA GLY A 80 -7.36 4.63 28.23
C GLY A 80 -8.30 4.76 27.02
N ASN A 81 -7.94 5.56 26.03
CA ASN A 81 -8.78 5.86 24.87
C ASN A 81 -9.05 4.60 24.02
N LYS A 82 -10.31 4.43 23.64
CA LYS A 82 -10.76 3.35 22.77
C LYS A 82 -10.82 3.83 21.32
N ILE A 83 -10.17 3.10 20.41
CA ILE A 83 -10.19 3.40 18.98
C ILE A 83 -10.73 2.20 18.22
N ALA A 84 -11.68 2.44 17.31
CA ALA A 84 -12.27 1.43 16.44
C ALA A 84 -11.62 1.46 15.06
N VAL A 85 -11.14 0.31 14.58
CA VAL A 85 -10.68 0.11 13.22
C VAL A 85 -11.69 -0.79 12.50
N ILE A 86 -12.17 -0.37 11.35
CA ILE A 86 -13.21 -1.07 10.58
C ILE A 86 -12.56 -1.67 9.33
N GLY A 87 -12.39 -2.99 9.35
CA GLY A 87 -11.69 -3.78 8.34
C GLY A 87 -10.32 -4.27 8.83
N ALA A 88 -10.11 -5.59 8.78
CA ALA A 88 -8.86 -6.26 9.16
C ALA A 88 -7.97 -6.58 7.94
N GLY A 89 -7.97 -5.73 6.91
CA GLY A 89 -7.01 -5.76 5.82
C GLY A 89 -5.68 -5.08 6.19
N PRO A 90 -4.69 -5.02 5.26
CA PRO A 90 -3.36 -4.46 5.53
C PRO A 90 -3.38 -3.04 6.10
N ALA A 91 -4.25 -2.16 5.60
CA ALA A 91 -4.35 -0.78 6.09
C ALA A 91 -4.88 -0.71 7.52
N GLY A 92 -5.97 -1.44 7.82
CA GLY A 92 -6.57 -1.48 9.15
C GLY A 92 -5.65 -2.12 10.18
N LEU A 93 -5.06 -3.27 9.84
CA LEU A 93 -4.11 -3.96 10.73
C LEU A 93 -2.84 -3.13 10.96
N SER A 94 -2.33 -2.42 9.96
CA SER A 94 -1.20 -1.49 10.12
C SER A 94 -1.56 -0.34 11.06
N CYS A 95 -2.73 0.28 10.88
CA CYS A 95 -3.22 1.34 11.76
C CYS A 95 -3.36 0.81 13.21
N ALA A 96 -3.97 -0.36 13.38
CA ALA A 96 -4.13 -1.00 14.69
C ALA A 96 -2.78 -1.31 15.37
N TYR A 97 -1.79 -1.77 14.60
CA TYR A 97 -0.44 -2.04 15.11
C TYR A 97 0.21 -0.78 15.69
N PHE A 98 0.25 0.32 14.92
CA PHE A 98 0.90 1.56 15.37
C PHE A 98 0.16 2.19 16.55
N LEU A 99 -1.17 2.15 16.57
CA LEU A 99 -1.95 2.61 17.72
C LEU A 99 -1.73 1.74 18.96
N ALA A 100 -1.69 0.41 18.83
CA ALA A 100 -1.39 -0.48 19.93
C ALA A 100 0.03 -0.32 20.45
N LEU A 101 1.00 -0.07 19.56
CA LEU A 101 2.38 0.25 19.91
C LEU A 101 2.48 1.57 20.71
N ASP A 102 1.66 2.56 20.37
CA ASP A 102 1.53 3.80 21.15
C ASP A 102 0.77 3.61 22.46
N GLY A 103 0.04 2.49 22.64
CA GLY A 103 -0.59 2.11 23.89
C GLY A 103 -2.09 2.37 23.97
N TYR A 104 -2.79 2.49 22.84
CA TYR A 104 -4.25 2.64 22.78
C TYR A 104 -4.98 1.30 22.93
N ASN A 105 -6.24 1.36 23.38
CA ASN A 105 -7.16 0.23 23.40
C ASN A 105 -7.83 0.11 22.02
N VAL A 106 -7.24 -0.71 21.13
CA VAL A 106 -7.69 -0.84 19.75
C VAL A 106 -8.57 -2.06 19.58
N THR A 107 -9.75 -1.86 18.98
CA THR A 107 -10.61 -2.95 18.50
C THR A 107 -10.74 -2.86 16.99
N VAL A 108 -10.42 -3.97 16.33
CA VAL A 108 -10.61 -4.15 14.88
C VAL A 108 -11.91 -4.93 14.67
N PHE A 109 -12.82 -4.40 13.86
CA PHE A 109 -14.06 -5.05 13.45
C PHE A 109 -13.92 -5.55 12.02
N GLU A 110 -14.16 -6.84 11.81
CA GLU A 110 -14.03 -7.50 10.51
C GLU A 110 -15.30 -8.28 10.20
N LYS A 111 -15.91 -8.02 9.03
CA LYS A 111 -17.12 -8.72 8.60
C LYS A 111 -16.91 -10.20 8.31
N GLU A 112 -15.70 -10.54 7.87
CA GLU A 112 -15.34 -11.91 7.55
C GLU A 112 -14.98 -12.71 8.79
N LYS A 113 -15.02 -14.04 8.69
CA LYS A 113 -14.63 -14.95 9.78
C LYS A 113 -13.12 -14.97 10.04
N LEU A 114 -12.32 -14.57 9.04
CA LEU A 114 -10.85 -14.53 9.10
C LEU A 114 -10.36 -13.11 8.87
N PRO A 115 -9.35 -12.64 9.60
CA PRO A 115 -8.69 -11.37 9.33
C PRO A 115 -7.69 -11.49 8.18
N GLY A 116 -7.15 -10.35 7.72
CA GLY A 116 -6.14 -10.26 6.69
C GLY A 116 -6.62 -9.62 5.39
N GLY A 117 -7.95 -9.51 5.19
CA GLY A 117 -8.51 -8.91 3.97
C GLY A 117 -8.01 -9.61 2.70
N MET A 118 -7.59 -8.84 1.70
CA MET A 118 -7.11 -9.40 0.43
C MET A 118 -5.84 -10.26 0.55
N LEU A 119 -5.05 -10.13 1.62
CA LEU A 119 -3.95 -11.07 1.89
C LEU A 119 -4.47 -12.49 2.11
N THR A 120 -5.60 -12.62 2.81
CA THR A 120 -6.22 -13.89 3.14
C THR A 120 -7.11 -14.41 2.00
N PHE A 121 -7.94 -13.52 1.41
CA PHE A 121 -9.00 -13.92 0.50
C PHE A 121 -8.61 -13.81 -0.98
N GLY A 122 -7.71 -12.89 -1.34
CA GLY A 122 -7.35 -12.61 -2.72
C GLY A 122 -6.02 -13.23 -3.16
N ILE A 123 -4.97 -13.13 -2.34
CA ILE A 123 -3.65 -13.62 -2.72
C ILE A 123 -3.58 -15.15 -2.54
N PRO A 124 -3.19 -15.90 -3.59
CA PRO A 124 -3.10 -17.36 -3.51
C PRO A 124 -2.02 -17.84 -2.53
N ALA A 125 -2.25 -19.02 -1.93
CA ALA A 125 -1.33 -19.60 -0.95
C ALA A 125 0.06 -19.95 -1.53
N PHE A 126 0.18 -20.16 -2.84
CA PHE A 126 1.47 -20.36 -3.50
C PHE A 126 2.31 -19.09 -3.65
N ARG A 127 1.75 -17.91 -3.31
CA ARG A 127 2.47 -16.63 -3.22
C ARG A 127 2.61 -16.16 -1.78
N LEU A 128 1.61 -16.42 -0.95
CA LEU A 128 1.56 -16.00 0.44
C LEU A 128 0.83 -17.06 1.28
N GLU A 129 1.57 -17.81 2.06
CA GLU A 129 1.02 -18.82 2.96
C GLU A 129 0.15 -18.18 4.05
N LYS A 130 -0.94 -18.84 4.40
CA LYS A 130 -1.91 -18.30 5.35
C LYS A 130 -1.38 -18.26 6.78
N ASP A 131 -0.56 -19.22 7.17
CA ASP A 131 0.14 -19.27 8.46
C ASP A 131 1.11 -18.09 8.66
N VAL A 132 1.73 -17.60 7.58
CA VAL A 132 2.55 -16.37 7.63
C VAL A 132 1.72 -15.14 7.96
N ILE A 133 0.51 -15.04 7.36
CA ILE A 133 -0.42 -13.94 7.67
C ILE A 133 -0.87 -14.01 9.12
N ASP A 134 -1.27 -15.19 9.58
CA ASP A 134 -1.74 -15.41 10.95
C ASP A 134 -0.63 -15.09 11.96
N ALA A 135 0.60 -15.53 11.70
CA ALA A 135 1.75 -15.26 12.54
C ALA A 135 2.08 -13.76 12.67
N GLU A 136 1.92 -12.98 11.60
CA GLU A 136 2.10 -11.51 11.70
C GLU A 136 0.92 -10.84 12.43
N ILE A 137 -0.29 -11.35 12.29
CA ILE A 137 -1.47 -10.86 13.03
C ILE A 137 -1.36 -11.20 14.53
N ASP A 138 -0.76 -12.33 14.89
CA ASP A 138 -0.53 -12.72 16.28
C ASP A 138 0.37 -11.73 17.05
N VAL A 139 1.28 -11.04 16.35
CA VAL A 139 2.04 -9.93 16.94
C VAL A 139 1.11 -8.80 17.40
N LEU A 140 0.06 -8.49 16.63
CA LEU A 140 -0.93 -7.47 16.99
C LEU A 140 -1.75 -7.93 18.21
N ARG A 141 -2.16 -9.21 18.24
CA ARG A 141 -2.86 -9.80 19.38
C ARG A 141 -2.00 -9.74 20.65
N ALA A 142 -0.72 -10.07 20.53
CA ALA A 142 0.24 -9.97 21.64
C ALA A 142 0.46 -8.52 22.11
N LEU A 143 0.31 -7.53 21.21
CA LEU A 143 0.27 -6.11 21.57
C LEU A 143 -1.06 -5.67 22.21
N GLY A 144 -2.03 -6.57 22.36
CA GLY A 144 -3.32 -6.28 22.99
C GLY A 144 -4.38 -5.72 22.04
N VAL A 145 -4.21 -5.85 20.72
CA VAL A 145 -5.27 -5.53 19.76
C VAL A 145 -6.37 -6.58 19.84
N THR A 146 -7.61 -6.14 20.06
CA THR A 146 -8.79 -6.99 20.00
C THR A 146 -9.29 -7.06 18.56
N ILE A 147 -9.35 -8.26 17.97
CA ILE A 147 -9.88 -8.46 16.60
C ILE A 147 -11.20 -9.22 16.72
N LYS A 148 -12.31 -8.56 16.36
CA LYS A 148 -13.67 -9.12 16.35
C LYS A 148 -14.03 -9.46 14.91
N THR A 149 -13.99 -10.74 14.56
CA THR A 149 -14.38 -11.27 13.25
C THR A 149 -15.86 -11.65 13.20
N GLY A 150 -16.46 -11.66 12.00
CA GLY A 150 -17.89 -11.93 11.82
C GLY A 150 -18.79 -10.78 12.27
N ILE A 151 -18.25 -9.57 12.43
CA ILE A 151 -19.00 -8.37 12.82
C ILE A 151 -18.95 -7.35 11.70
N GLU A 152 -20.08 -7.13 11.05
CA GLU A 152 -20.24 -6.15 9.98
C GLU A 152 -20.71 -4.81 10.54
N VAL A 153 -19.82 -3.81 10.53
CA VAL A 153 -20.19 -2.44 10.91
C VAL A 153 -21.12 -1.85 9.85
N GLY A 154 -22.23 -1.26 10.29
CA GLY A 154 -23.36 -0.83 9.46
C GLY A 154 -24.53 -1.81 9.50
N LYS A 155 -24.31 -3.08 9.89
CA LYS A 155 -25.35 -4.10 9.98
C LYS A 155 -25.51 -4.62 11.44
N ASP A 156 -24.45 -5.19 12.01
CA ASP A 156 -24.49 -5.78 13.36
C ASP A 156 -24.27 -4.70 14.43
N VAL A 157 -23.47 -3.68 14.12
CA VAL A 157 -23.22 -2.50 14.94
C VAL A 157 -22.96 -1.30 14.03
N THR A 158 -23.37 -0.11 14.43
CA THR A 158 -23.16 1.12 13.65
C THR A 158 -22.09 2.02 14.28
N ILE A 159 -21.47 2.93 13.50
CA ILE A 159 -20.53 3.93 14.02
C ILE A 159 -21.15 4.76 15.14
N PRO A 160 -22.42 5.27 15.03
CA PRO A 160 -23.07 5.96 16.13
C PRO A 160 -23.27 5.11 17.40
N GLN A 161 -23.47 3.79 17.28
CA GLN A 161 -23.54 2.90 18.43
C GLN A 161 -22.17 2.73 19.09
N LEU A 162 -21.12 2.53 18.30
CA LEU A 162 -19.75 2.43 18.80
C LEU A 162 -19.31 3.71 19.53
N ARG A 163 -19.72 4.91 19.06
CA ARG A 163 -19.51 6.17 19.80
C ARG A 163 -20.15 6.12 21.21
N LYS A 164 -21.36 5.56 21.32
CA LYS A 164 -22.04 5.40 22.63
C LYS A 164 -21.35 4.37 23.51
N GLU A 165 -20.66 3.39 22.94
CA GLU A 165 -19.83 2.41 23.66
C GLU A 165 -18.48 2.97 24.11
N GLY A 166 -18.20 4.25 23.79
CA GLY A 166 -17.03 4.98 24.25
C GLY A 166 -15.83 4.89 23.30
N TYR A 167 -16.02 4.52 22.03
CA TYR A 167 -14.98 4.70 21.01
C TYR A 167 -14.89 6.17 20.64
N GLU A 168 -13.69 6.72 20.72
CA GLU A 168 -13.43 8.16 20.55
C GLU A 168 -13.01 8.54 19.12
N ALA A 169 -12.50 7.57 18.36
CA ALA A 169 -12.11 7.78 16.99
C ALA A 169 -12.19 6.48 16.17
N PHE A 170 -12.29 6.63 14.84
CA PHE A 170 -12.59 5.55 13.92
C PHE A 170 -11.64 5.57 12.73
N TYR A 171 -11.23 4.39 12.27
CA TYR A 171 -10.46 4.22 11.04
C TYR A 171 -11.16 3.26 10.08
N ILE A 172 -11.60 3.74 8.91
CA ILE A 172 -12.27 2.93 7.89
C ILE A 172 -11.25 2.40 6.90
N ALA A 173 -11.13 1.07 6.80
CA ALA A 173 -10.17 0.36 5.97
C ALA A 173 -10.75 -0.94 5.37
N VAL A 174 -11.99 -0.90 4.90
CA VAL A 174 -12.72 -2.08 4.40
C VAL A 174 -12.24 -2.57 3.03
N GLY A 175 -11.39 -1.81 2.33
CA GLY A 175 -10.77 -2.20 1.07
C GLY A 175 -11.74 -2.21 -0.13
N ALA A 176 -11.30 -2.83 -1.24
CA ALA A 176 -12.08 -3.01 -2.46
C ALA A 176 -12.17 -4.52 -2.76
N GLN A 177 -13.17 -5.18 -2.20
CA GLN A 177 -13.28 -6.65 -2.20
C GLN A 177 -14.29 -7.22 -3.20
N ALA A 178 -15.03 -6.38 -3.91
CA ALA A 178 -15.97 -6.83 -4.94
C ALA A 178 -15.29 -6.85 -6.32
N GLY A 179 -15.44 -7.93 -7.05
CA GLY A 179 -15.04 -8.01 -8.46
C GLY A 179 -15.97 -7.16 -9.33
N ARG A 180 -15.43 -6.56 -10.38
CA ARG A 180 -16.24 -5.83 -11.36
C ARG A 180 -16.76 -6.77 -12.43
N MET A 181 -18.04 -6.58 -12.79
CA MET A 181 -18.66 -7.15 -13.97
C MET A 181 -18.57 -6.12 -15.12
N LEU A 182 -18.63 -6.62 -16.36
CA LEU A 182 -18.54 -5.78 -17.58
C LEU A 182 -19.91 -5.46 -18.18
N ASN A 183 -20.96 -6.13 -17.71
CA ASN A 183 -22.33 -6.08 -18.26
C ASN A 183 -22.39 -6.54 -19.72
N LEU A 184 -21.65 -7.61 -20.03
CA LEU A 184 -21.62 -8.21 -21.37
C LEU A 184 -22.78 -9.19 -21.56
N PRO A 185 -23.27 -9.35 -22.79
CA PRO A 185 -24.21 -10.43 -23.10
C PRO A 185 -23.62 -11.79 -22.68
N GLY A 186 -24.40 -12.61 -21.96
CA GLY A 186 -24.01 -13.93 -21.49
C GLY A 186 -23.18 -13.95 -20.21
N GLU A 187 -22.96 -12.83 -19.55
CA GLU A 187 -22.16 -12.72 -18.33
C GLU A 187 -22.80 -13.40 -17.10
N ASP A 188 -24.10 -13.65 -17.15
CA ASP A 188 -24.90 -14.36 -16.15
C ASP A 188 -24.87 -15.89 -16.30
N ALA A 189 -24.21 -16.42 -17.34
CA ALA A 189 -24.17 -17.86 -17.63
C ALA A 189 -23.41 -18.66 -16.57
N ALA A 190 -23.82 -19.89 -16.35
CA ALA A 190 -23.08 -20.83 -15.52
C ALA A 190 -21.68 -21.07 -16.10
N GLY A 191 -20.64 -20.90 -15.29
CA GLY A 191 -19.24 -20.94 -15.71
C GLY A 191 -18.57 -19.55 -15.76
N VAL A 192 -19.33 -18.47 -15.60
CA VAL A 192 -18.78 -17.12 -15.44
C VAL A 192 -18.67 -16.77 -13.96
N MET A 193 -17.55 -16.20 -13.54
CA MET A 193 -17.39 -15.62 -12.21
C MET A 193 -16.33 -14.52 -12.21
N THR A 194 -16.35 -13.65 -11.21
CA THR A 194 -15.26 -12.71 -11.02
C THR A 194 -14.01 -13.44 -10.54
N GLY A 195 -12.83 -12.95 -10.93
CA GLY A 195 -11.56 -13.51 -10.48
C GLY A 195 -11.41 -13.45 -8.96
N LEU A 196 -11.94 -12.40 -8.31
CA LEU A 196 -11.89 -12.28 -6.85
C LEU A 196 -12.76 -13.34 -6.15
N ASP A 197 -13.97 -13.61 -6.65
CA ASP A 197 -14.83 -14.66 -6.08
C ASP A 197 -14.21 -16.04 -6.25
N PHE A 198 -13.56 -16.29 -7.40
CA PHE A 198 -12.82 -17.50 -7.63
C PHE A 198 -11.66 -17.68 -6.64
N LEU A 199 -10.78 -16.65 -6.52
CA LEU A 199 -9.66 -16.69 -5.58
C LEU A 199 -10.14 -16.85 -4.14
N ARG A 200 -11.20 -16.14 -3.76
CA ARG A 200 -11.80 -16.23 -2.42
C ARG A 200 -12.26 -17.66 -2.11
N LYS A 201 -12.99 -18.30 -3.02
CA LYS A 201 -13.42 -19.70 -2.86
C LYS A 201 -12.23 -20.62 -2.65
N VAL A 202 -11.22 -20.55 -3.53
CA VAL A 202 -10.02 -21.38 -3.43
C VAL A 202 -9.27 -21.16 -2.13
N ASN A 203 -9.08 -19.91 -1.72
CA ASN A 203 -8.37 -19.55 -0.48
C ASN A 203 -9.12 -19.95 0.80
N LEU A 204 -10.45 -20.06 0.75
CA LEU A 204 -11.28 -20.57 1.84
C LEU A 204 -11.41 -22.11 1.86
N GLY A 205 -10.77 -22.80 0.92
CA GLY A 205 -10.77 -24.27 0.85
C GLY A 205 -11.86 -24.88 -0.03
N ASP A 206 -12.79 -24.06 -0.55
CA ASP A 206 -13.73 -24.49 -1.58
C ASP A 206 -13.00 -24.42 -2.93
N ARG A 207 -12.40 -25.57 -3.33
CA ARG A 207 -11.59 -25.66 -4.55
C ARG A 207 -12.46 -26.10 -5.73
N PRO A 208 -13.05 -25.15 -6.50
CA PRO A 208 -13.80 -25.52 -7.69
C PRO A 208 -12.89 -26.26 -8.68
N GLN A 209 -13.35 -27.41 -9.15
CA GLN A 209 -12.64 -28.17 -10.18
C GLN A 209 -12.98 -27.55 -11.54
N LEU A 210 -11.97 -26.98 -12.19
CA LEU A 210 -12.10 -26.38 -13.51
C LEU A 210 -11.63 -27.37 -14.57
N SER A 211 -12.55 -28.23 -15.05
CA SER A 211 -12.26 -29.12 -16.16
C SER A 211 -12.45 -28.39 -17.49
N GLY A 212 -11.44 -28.43 -18.37
CA GLY A 212 -11.57 -27.90 -19.72
C GLY A 212 -10.79 -26.58 -19.93
N LYS A 213 -11.33 -25.70 -20.80
CA LYS A 213 -10.70 -24.48 -21.24
C LYS A 213 -11.17 -23.30 -20.39
N VAL A 214 -10.23 -22.52 -19.85
CA VAL A 214 -10.52 -21.34 -19.04
C VAL A 214 -10.01 -20.10 -19.75
N ALA A 215 -10.91 -19.13 -19.96
CA ALA A 215 -10.57 -17.79 -20.42
C ALA A 215 -10.50 -16.84 -19.21
N VAL A 216 -9.35 -16.21 -18.96
CA VAL A 216 -9.17 -15.18 -17.95
C VAL A 216 -9.13 -13.83 -18.64
N ILE A 217 -10.02 -12.92 -18.27
CA ILE A 217 -10.11 -11.60 -18.88
C ILE A 217 -9.49 -10.55 -17.94
N GLY A 218 -8.36 -9.97 -18.36
CA GLY A 218 -7.59 -8.96 -17.63
C GLY A 218 -6.09 -9.13 -17.79
N GLY A 219 -5.33 -8.02 -17.60
CA GLY A 219 -3.86 -7.96 -17.79
C GLY A 219 -3.07 -7.59 -16.53
N GLY A 220 -3.72 -7.48 -15.35
CA GLY A 220 -3.06 -7.12 -14.08
C GLY A 220 -2.64 -8.33 -13.24
N ASN A 221 -1.94 -8.07 -12.12
CA ASN A 221 -1.46 -9.11 -11.19
C ASN A 221 -2.59 -10.04 -10.69
N VAL A 222 -3.80 -9.51 -10.47
CA VAL A 222 -4.95 -10.33 -10.08
C VAL A 222 -5.31 -11.33 -11.18
N ALA A 223 -5.23 -10.95 -12.45
CA ALA A 223 -5.49 -11.86 -13.57
C ALA A 223 -4.43 -12.96 -13.65
N ILE A 224 -3.16 -12.64 -13.39
CA ILE A 224 -2.08 -13.63 -13.26
C ILE A 224 -2.37 -14.62 -12.13
N ASP A 225 -2.73 -14.12 -10.94
CA ASP A 225 -3.08 -14.95 -9.79
C ASP A 225 -4.26 -15.89 -10.08
N VAL A 226 -5.29 -15.37 -10.76
CA VAL A 226 -6.46 -16.12 -11.19
C VAL A 226 -6.08 -17.21 -12.19
N ALA A 227 -5.28 -16.88 -13.21
CA ALA A 227 -4.86 -17.83 -14.24
C ALA A 227 -4.01 -18.96 -13.64
N ARG A 228 -3.03 -18.63 -12.80
CA ARG A 228 -2.18 -19.62 -12.11
C ARG A 228 -2.98 -20.47 -11.14
N THR A 229 -3.98 -19.91 -10.48
CA THR A 229 -4.90 -20.64 -9.61
C THR A 229 -5.80 -21.57 -10.41
N ALA A 230 -6.25 -21.17 -11.60
CA ALA A 230 -7.06 -22.00 -12.49
C ALA A 230 -6.30 -23.27 -12.95
N VAL A 231 -5.00 -23.13 -13.30
CA VAL A 231 -4.12 -24.28 -13.59
C VAL A 231 -4.12 -25.26 -12.40
N ARG A 232 -3.94 -24.77 -11.19
CA ARG A 232 -3.92 -25.56 -9.95
C ARG A 232 -5.28 -26.14 -9.56
N SER A 233 -6.35 -25.59 -10.14
CA SER A 233 -7.74 -26.06 -9.96
C SER A 233 -8.17 -27.09 -11.02
N GLY A 234 -7.22 -27.56 -11.84
CA GLY A 234 -7.44 -28.65 -12.80
C GLY A 234 -7.85 -28.24 -14.21
N ALA A 235 -7.73 -26.95 -14.55
CA ALA A 235 -7.95 -26.48 -15.92
C ALA A 235 -6.98 -27.14 -16.90
N GLN A 236 -7.51 -27.64 -18.02
CA GLN A 236 -6.69 -28.28 -19.07
C GLN A 236 -5.91 -27.27 -19.90
N LYS A 237 -6.51 -26.11 -20.13
CA LYS A 237 -5.91 -24.99 -20.84
C LYS A 237 -6.37 -23.69 -20.24
N VAL A 238 -5.43 -22.80 -19.89
CA VAL A 238 -5.71 -21.45 -19.42
C VAL A 238 -5.14 -20.44 -20.41
N THR A 239 -5.98 -19.52 -20.87
CA THR A 239 -5.55 -18.43 -21.74
C THR A 239 -6.04 -17.11 -21.15
N MET A 240 -5.12 -16.15 -20.98
CA MET A 240 -5.44 -14.79 -20.57
C MET A 240 -5.67 -13.92 -21.80
N TYR A 241 -6.66 -13.04 -21.73
CA TYR A 241 -6.97 -12.03 -22.75
C TYR A 241 -6.97 -10.67 -22.10
N CYS A 242 -6.20 -9.72 -22.63
CA CYS A 242 -6.11 -8.37 -22.09
C CYS A 242 -6.11 -7.30 -23.18
N LEU A 243 -6.50 -6.09 -22.79
CA LEU A 243 -6.58 -4.94 -23.68
C LEU A 243 -5.19 -4.44 -24.11
N GLU A 244 -4.25 -4.54 -23.20
CA GLU A 244 -2.90 -4.00 -23.30
C GLU A 244 -2.05 -4.82 -24.27
N LYS A 245 -1.06 -4.17 -24.89
CA LYS A 245 0.08 -4.84 -25.48
C LYS A 245 0.95 -5.46 -24.41
N ARG A 246 1.87 -6.35 -24.79
CA ARG A 246 2.75 -7.05 -23.84
C ARG A 246 3.54 -6.12 -22.95
N GLU A 247 4.13 -5.09 -23.51
CA GLU A 247 4.94 -4.08 -22.83
C GLU A 247 4.12 -3.09 -21.99
N GLU A 248 2.80 -3.02 -22.20
CA GLU A 248 1.88 -2.12 -21.51
C GLU A 248 1.09 -2.83 -20.39
N MET A 249 1.29 -4.14 -20.23
CA MET A 249 0.56 -4.90 -19.21
C MET A 249 0.85 -4.37 -17.81
N PRO A 250 -0.20 -4.13 -16.97
CA PRO A 250 0.00 -3.63 -15.62
C PRO A 250 0.52 -4.68 -14.61
N ALA A 251 0.56 -5.95 -15.00
CA ALA A 251 1.16 -7.01 -14.18
C ALA A 251 2.68 -6.87 -14.12
N LEU A 252 3.29 -7.29 -13.00
CA LEU A 252 4.74 -7.28 -12.84
C LEU A 252 5.40 -8.24 -13.83
N PRO A 253 6.53 -7.86 -14.45
CA PRO A 253 7.22 -8.71 -15.45
C PRO A 253 7.54 -10.11 -14.92
N GLU A 254 8.02 -10.22 -13.68
CA GLU A 254 8.33 -11.52 -13.07
C GLU A 254 7.08 -12.41 -12.94
N GLU A 255 5.93 -11.84 -12.57
CA GLU A 255 4.67 -12.60 -12.45
C GLU A 255 4.15 -13.06 -13.81
N ILE A 256 4.36 -12.26 -14.86
CA ILE A 256 4.03 -12.63 -16.23
C ILE A 256 4.91 -13.81 -16.68
N GLU A 257 6.22 -13.76 -16.42
CA GLU A 257 7.15 -14.85 -16.75
C GLU A 257 6.79 -16.15 -15.98
N GLU A 258 6.46 -16.05 -14.69
CA GLU A 258 6.00 -17.20 -13.91
C GLU A 258 4.73 -17.83 -14.52
N ALA A 259 3.78 -17.03 -14.99
CA ALA A 259 2.57 -17.53 -15.64
C ALA A 259 2.88 -18.28 -16.95
N LEU A 260 3.78 -17.73 -17.77
CA LEU A 260 4.23 -18.37 -19.01
C LEU A 260 4.95 -19.70 -18.74
N HIS A 261 5.83 -19.76 -17.73
CA HIS A 261 6.51 -20.99 -17.32
C HIS A 261 5.53 -22.07 -16.84
N GLU A 262 4.38 -21.68 -16.30
CA GLU A 262 3.30 -22.60 -15.92
C GLU A 262 2.39 -23.01 -17.10
N GLY A 263 2.74 -22.62 -18.33
CA GLY A 263 2.02 -23.01 -19.56
C GLY A 263 0.77 -22.17 -19.85
N ILE A 264 0.60 -21.03 -19.20
CA ILE A 264 -0.50 -20.10 -19.47
C ILE A 264 -0.20 -19.32 -20.76
N SER A 265 -1.14 -19.28 -21.69
CA SER A 265 -1.05 -18.42 -22.88
C SER A 265 -1.59 -17.03 -22.57
N ILE A 266 -0.95 -15.98 -23.13
CA ILE A 266 -1.39 -14.60 -22.99
C ILE A 266 -1.61 -13.99 -24.36
N GLU A 267 -2.85 -13.59 -24.64
CA GLU A 267 -3.30 -12.97 -25.88
C GLU A 267 -3.54 -11.47 -25.62
N ASN A 268 -2.68 -10.66 -26.18
CA ASN A 268 -2.67 -9.22 -25.98
C ASN A 268 -3.56 -8.48 -27.00
N SER A 269 -4.03 -7.29 -26.63
CA SER A 269 -4.84 -6.38 -27.46
C SER A 269 -6.20 -6.95 -27.87
N TRP A 270 -6.85 -7.67 -26.97
CA TRP A 270 -8.20 -8.22 -27.14
C TRP A 270 -9.13 -7.79 -26.01
N GLY A 271 -10.26 -7.16 -26.39
CA GLY A 271 -11.33 -6.81 -25.46
C GLY A 271 -12.53 -7.73 -25.64
N PRO A 272 -13.21 -8.16 -24.56
CA PRO A 272 -14.37 -9.03 -24.68
C PRO A 272 -15.54 -8.26 -25.31
N LYS A 273 -16.28 -8.92 -26.20
CA LYS A 273 -17.49 -8.38 -26.85
C LYS A 273 -18.75 -9.03 -26.29
N GLN A 274 -18.74 -10.35 -26.19
CA GLN A 274 -19.82 -11.13 -25.58
C GLN A 274 -19.33 -12.51 -25.14
N ILE A 275 -20.02 -13.08 -24.17
CA ILE A 275 -19.83 -14.47 -23.73
C ILE A 275 -20.87 -15.34 -24.45
N LEU A 276 -20.38 -16.34 -25.14
CA LEU A 276 -21.24 -17.27 -25.88
C LEU A 276 -21.75 -18.36 -24.94
N THR A 277 -23.02 -18.68 -25.07
CA THR A 277 -23.67 -19.66 -24.19
C THR A 277 -24.39 -20.74 -24.95
N ARG A 278 -24.41 -21.96 -24.39
CA ARG A 278 -25.21 -23.08 -24.87
C ARG A 278 -25.90 -23.70 -23.65
N ASN A 279 -27.23 -23.78 -23.70
CA ASN A 279 -28.03 -24.33 -22.59
C ASN A 279 -27.76 -23.66 -21.24
N GLY A 280 -27.57 -22.32 -21.23
CA GLY A 280 -27.31 -21.53 -20.02
C GLY A 280 -25.89 -21.67 -19.42
N LYS A 281 -24.97 -22.36 -20.14
CA LYS A 281 -23.56 -22.50 -19.74
C LYS A 281 -22.66 -21.82 -20.74
N VAL A 282 -21.48 -21.40 -20.30
CA VAL A 282 -20.43 -20.89 -21.17
C VAL A 282 -20.05 -21.91 -22.23
N SER A 283 -19.90 -21.46 -23.47
CA SER A 283 -19.39 -22.27 -24.58
C SER A 283 -18.24 -21.60 -25.32
N GLY A 284 -18.00 -20.30 -25.07
CA GLY A 284 -16.93 -19.55 -25.68
C GLY A 284 -17.01 -18.05 -25.35
N VAL A 285 -16.11 -17.29 -25.95
CA VAL A 285 -16.09 -15.83 -25.86
C VAL A 285 -15.78 -15.25 -27.24
N GLU A 286 -16.48 -14.20 -27.62
CA GLU A 286 -16.14 -13.37 -28.78
C GLU A 286 -15.39 -12.13 -28.27
N PHE A 287 -14.24 -11.89 -28.86
CA PHE A 287 -13.38 -10.72 -28.59
C PHE A 287 -13.31 -9.81 -29.80
N LYS A 288 -13.02 -8.53 -29.56
CA LYS A 288 -12.72 -7.53 -30.58
C LYS A 288 -11.33 -6.94 -30.35
N ARG A 289 -10.68 -6.54 -31.44
CA ARG A 289 -9.33 -6.00 -31.39
C ARG A 289 -9.29 -4.68 -30.66
N CYS A 290 -8.50 -4.59 -29.58
CA CYS A 290 -8.20 -3.33 -28.90
C CYS A 290 -7.09 -2.60 -29.64
N THR A 291 -7.35 -1.35 -30.04
CA THR A 291 -6.41 -0.53 -30.81
C THR A 291 -5.64 0.45 -29.91
N ALA A 292 -6.24 0.91 -28.83
CA ALA A 292 -5.58 1.70 -27.79
C ALA A 292 -6.32 1.51 -26.46
N VAL A 293 -5.59 1.52 -25.34
CA VAL A 293 -6.14 1.40 -23.97
C VAL A 293 -6.39 2.76 -23.33
N PHE A 294 -5.52 3.73 -23.65
CA PHE A 294 -5.57 5.08 -23.09
C PHE A 294 -5.79 6.12 -24.19
N ASN A 295 -6.49 7.17 -23.87
CA ASN A 295 -6.65 8.33 -24.76
C ASN A 295 -5.38 9.22 -24.76
N ALA A 296 -5.41 10.31 -25.55
CA ALA A 296 -4.30 11.24 -25.66
C ALA A 296 -3.92 11.92 -24.33
N GLU A 297 -4.84 12.02 -23.39
CA GLU A 297 -4.64 12.58 -22.04
C GLU A 297 -4.16 11.52 -21.03
N GLY A 298 -3.86 10.29 -21.46
CA GLY A 298 -3.44 9.18 -20.59
C GLY A 298 -4.53 8.62 -19.69
N LYS A 299 -5.82 8.90 -19.98
CA LYS A 299 -6.95 8.33 -19.25
C LYS A 299 -7.39 7.02 -19.88
N PHE A 300 -7.76 6.05 -19.05
CA PHE A 300 -8.32 4.77 -19.49
C PHE A 300 -9.58 5.00 -20.32
N SER A 301 -9.51 4.73 -21.61
CA SER A 301 -10.57 4.90 -22.61
C SER A 301 -10.32 4.00 -23.81
N PRO A 302 -10.55 2.67 -23.65
CA PRO A 302 -10.18 1.71 -24.69
C PRO A 302 -10.98 1.93 -25.98
N THR A 303 -10.27 1.86 -27.10
CA THR A 303 -10.84 1.92 -28.47
C THR A 303 -10.66 0.58 -29.18
N TYR A 304 -11.58 0.27 -30.08
CA TYR A 304 -11.65 -1.04 -30.72
C TYR A 304 -11.83 -0.94 -32.23
N ASN A 305 -11.29 -1.96 -32.94
CA ASN A 305 -11.68 -2.26 -34.31
C ASN A 305 -12.83 -3.28 -34.29
N GLU A 306 -14.04 -2.82 -34.49
CA GLU A 306 -15.25 -3.65 -34.44
C GLU A 306 -15.31 -4.71 -35.56
N ASN A 307 -14.53 -4.52 -36.65
CA ASN A 307 -14.47 -5.45 -37.80
C ASN A 307 -13.46 -6.58 -37.59
N GLU A 308 -12.59 -6.50 -36.59
CA GLU A 308 -11.59 -7.50 -36.30
C GLU A 308 -11.98 -8.24 -35.01
N THR A 309 -12.61 -9.40 -35.18
CA THR A 309 -13.09 -10.22 -34.06
C THR A 309 -12.51 -11.62 -34.11
N ILE A 310 -12.35 -12.22 -32.93
CA ILE A 310 -12.04 -13.64 -32.80
C ILE A 310 -13.06 -14.30 -31.87
N THR A 311 -13.37 -15.56 -32.17
CA THR A 311 -14.20 -16.38 -31.30
C THR A 311 -13.37 -17.55 -30.79
N ILE A 312 -13.42 -17.78 -29.48
CA ILE A 312 -12.71 -18.89 -28.85
C ILE A 312 -13.67 -19.77 -28.08
N ASP A 313 -13.33 -21.03 -27.95
CA ASP A 313 -14.06 -21.95 -27.06
C ASP A 313 -13.58 -21.76 -25.63
N ALA A 314 -14.49 -21.74 -24.68
CA ALA A 314 -14.22 -21.72 -23.25
C ALA A 314 -15.34 -22.45 -22.49
N ASP A 315 -14.95 -23.15 -21.43
CA ASP A 315 -15.89 -23.79 -20.49
C ASP A 315 -16.13 -22.90 -19.27
N TYR A 316 -15.14 -22.02 -18.95
CA TYR A 316 -15.20 -21.05 -17.86
C TYR A 316 -14.63 -19.71 -18.30
N VAL A 317 -15.22 -18.63 -17.75
CA VAL A 317 -14.74 -17.25 -17.92
C VAL A 317 -14.52 -16.62 -16.55
N LEU A 318 -13.28 -16.18 -16.29
CA LEU A 318 -12.89 -15.54 -15.04
C LEU A 318 -12.56 -14.07 -15.28
N LEU A 319 -13.43 -13.18 -14.80
CA LEU A 319 -13.33 -11.74 -15.03
C LEU A 319 -12.40 -11.08 -13.99
N SER A 320 -11.26 -10.57 -14.44
CA SER A 320 -10.24 -9.92 -13.61
C SER A 320 -10.00 -8.47 -14.03
N VAL A 321 -11.09 -7.71 -14.23
CA VAL A 321 -11.14 -6.38 -14.86
C VAL A 321 -11.26 -5.24 -13.86
N GLY A 322 -10.80 -5.46 -12.67
CA GLY A 322 -10.75 -4.48 -11.59
C GLY A 322 -11.60 -4.85 -10.39
N GLN A 323 -11.53 -3.96 -9.40
CA GLN A 323 -12.14 -4.15 -8.08
C GLN A 323 -13.06 -2.98 -7.77
N ALA A 324 -14.04 -3.19 -6.87
CA ALA A 324 -14.96 -2.20 -6.40
C ALA A 324 -15.10 -2.24 -4.88
N ILE A 325 -15.45 -1.11 -4.29
CA ILE A 325 -15.73 -0.99 -2.87
C ILE A 325 -17.20 -1.37 -2.68
N ASP A 326 -17.46 -2.33 -1.81
CA ASP A 326 -18.80 -2.64 -1.32
C ASP A 326 -19.02 -1.95 0.03
N TRP A 327 -19.84 -0.91 0.01
CA TRP A 327 -20.13 -0.12 1.22
C TRP A 327 -21.18 -0.77 2.11
N GLY A 328 -22.04 -1.65 1.56
CA GLY A 328 -23.18 -2.19 2.30
C GLY A 328 -23.95 -1.07 3.00
N LYS A 329 -24.08 -1.18 4.33
CA LYS A 329 -24.72 -0.18 5.19
C LYS A 329 -23.74 0.62 6.06
N LEU A 330 -22.43 0.47 5.84
CA LEU A 330 -21.39 1.08 6.70
C LEU A 330 -21.57 2.59 6.86
N LEU A 331 -21.93 3.28 5.80
CA LEU A 331 -22.05 4.75 5.79
C LEU A 331 -23.45 5.25 6.20
N GLU A 332 -24.41 4.36 6.47
CA GLU A 332 -25.75 4.77 6.94
C GLU A 332 -25.65 5.49 8.30
N GLY A 333 -26.31 6.64 8.40
CA GLY A 333 -26.28 7.48 9.59
C GLY A 333 -24.97 8.24 9.82
N THR A 334 -24.13 8.34 8.80
CA THR A 334 -22.93 9.17 8.77
C THR A 334 -23.06 10.31 7.75
N THR A 335 -22.20 11.32 7.87
CA THR A 335 -22.08 12.43 6.91
C THR A 335 -20.83 12.31 6.04
N ILE A 336 -20.26 11.10 5.93
CA ILE A 336 -19.04 10.85 5.17
C ILE A 336 -19.27 11.04 3.67
N GLU A 337 -18.49 11.93 3.07
CA GLU A 337 -18.56 12.23 1.64
C GLU A 337 -17.74 11.24 0.81
N LEU A 338 -18.29 10.90 -0.36
CA LEU A 338 -17.62 10.07 -1.36
C LEU A 338 -17.22 10.89 -2.60
N ASN A 339 -16.12 10.50 -3.22
CA ASN A 339 -15.73 10.95 -4.54
C ASN A 339 -16.61 10.31 -5.64
N PRO A 340 -16.63 10.84 -6.88
CA PRO A 340 -17.38 10.25 -8.00
C PRO A 340 -17.04 8.77 -8.29
N ASN A 341 -15.82 8.34 -8.00
CA ASN A 341 -15.37 6.96 -8.14
C ASN A 341 -15.72 6.06 -6.93
N LYS A 342 -16.57 6.55 -6.03
CA LYS A 342 -17.03 5.89 -4.80
C LYS A 342 -15.95 5.66 -3.74
N THR A 343 -14.77 6.26 -3.84
CA THR A 343 -13.80 6.30 -2.74
C THR A 343 -14.19 7.34 -1.71
N ILE A 344 -13.74 7.19 -0.45
CA ILE A 344 -13.96 8.21 0.59
C ILE A 344 -13.14 9.46 0.26
N LYS A 345 -13.79 10.62 0.37
CA LYS A 345 -13.12 11.90 0.30
C LYS A 345 -12.46 12.20 1.64
N VAL A 346 -11.16 12.37 1.63
CA VAL A 346 -10.35 12.66 2.82
C VAL A 346 -9.43 13.86 2.60
N ASP A 347 -9.01 14.48 3.68
CA ASP A 347 -7.87 15.41 3.64
C ASP A 347 -6.59 14.64 3.25
N PRO A 348 -5.81 15.10 2.26
CA PRO A 348 -4.68 14.35 1.70
C PRO A 348 -3.49 14.20 2.65
N ILE A 349 -3.42 14.98 3.73
CA ILE A 349 -2.34 14.94 4.72
C ILE A 349 -2.74 14.11 5.92
N THR A 350 -3.97 14.31 6.41
CA THR A 350 -4.44 13.73 7.67
C THR A 350 -5.28 12.48 7.50
N PHE A 351 -5.75 12.20 6.28
CA PHE A 351 -6.70 11.12 6.00
C PHE A 351 -8.03 11.23 6.78
N GLN A 352 -8.34 12.43 7.30
CA GLN A 352 -9.60 12.74 7.97
C GLN A 352 -10.73 12.86 6.95
N THR A 353 -11.89 12.30 7.26
CA THR A 353 -13.10 12.41 6.44
C THR A 353 -13.86 13.71 6.74
N SER A 354 -15.06 13.86 6.18
CA SER A 354 -15.99 14.96 6.55
C SER A 354 -16.50 14.86 7.99
N GLU A 355 -16.39 13.69 8.65
CA GLU A 355 -16.63 13.54 10.09
C GLU A 355 -15.31 13.67 10.87
N PRO A 356 -15.23 14.58 11.86
CA PRO A 356 -13.97 14.91 12.53
C PRO A 356 -13.29 13.75 13.24
N ASP A 357 -14.04 12.79 13.78
CA ASP A 357 -13.57 11.62 14.52
C ASP A 357 -13.34 10.37 13.63
N VAL A 358 -13.60 10.50 12.30
CA VAL A 358 -13.48 9.39 11.35
C VAL A 358 -12.37 9.66 10.35
N PHE A 359 -11.45 8.71 10.26
CA PHE A 359 -10.34 8.69 9.30
C PHE A 359 -10.49 7.46 8.39
N ALA A 360 -9.86 7.50 7.23
CA ALA A 360 -9.93 6.37 6.31
C ALA A 360 -8.61 6.16 5.56
N GLY A 361 -8.36 4.93 5.11
CA GLY A 361 -7.18 4.63 4.31
C GLY A 361 -7.20 3.27 3.65
N GLY A 362 -6.17 3.00 2.84
CA GLY A 362 -6.13 1.86 1.93
C GLY A 362 -7.01 2.08 0.71
N ASP A 363 -7.50 1.00 0.11
CA ASP A 363 -8.21 1.04 -1.17
C ASP A 363 -9.51 1.85 -1.13
N VAL A 364 -10.11 2.04 0.04
CA VAL A 364 -11.30 2.90 0.19
C VAL A 364 -11.02 4.37 -0.09
N VAL A 365 -9.76 4.78 -0.07
CA VAL A 365 -9.30 6.16 -0.35
C VAL A 365 -8.57 6.23 -1.68
N THR A 366 -7.64 5.32 -1.93
CA THR A 366 -6.73 5.39 -3.08
C THR A 366 -7.21 4.62 -4.31
N GLY A 367 -8.27 3.82 -4.20
CA GLY A 367 -8.52 2.70 -5.09
C GLY A 367 -7.52 1.56 -4.86
N PRO A 368 -7.69 0.41 -5.56
CA PRO A 368 -6.83 -0.76 -5.39
C PRO A 368 -5.36 -0.45 -5.65
N LYS A 369 -4.50 -0.79 -4.66
CA LYS A 369 -3.03 -0.64 -4.72
C LYS A 369 -2.35 -1.84 -4.08
N PHE A 370 -1.01 -1.80 -3.99
CA PHE A 370 -0.24 -2.85 -3.34
C PHE A 370 -0.41 -2.84 -1.82
N ALA A 371 -0.21 -3.99 -1.18
CA ALA A 371 -0.31 -4.13 0.27
C ALA A 371 0.62 -3.16 1.02
N ILE A 372 1.83 -2.90 0.48
CA ILE A 372 2.77 -1.96 1.08
C ILE A 372 2.26 -0.51 1.09
N ASP A 373 1.50 -0.10 0.06
CA ASP A 373 0.87 1.21 0.01
C ASP A 373 -0.22 1.33 1.08
N ALA A 374 -1.03 0.27 1.26
CA ALA A 374 -2.05 0.19 2.31
C ALA A 374 -1.44 0.23 3.72
N ILE A 375 -0.32 -0.47 3.95
CA ILE A 375 0.44 -0.44 5.21
C ILE A 375 0.91 0.98 5.52
N ALA A 376 1.47 1.69 4.54
CA ALA A 376 1.95 3.05 4.71
C ALA A 376 0.82 4.02 5.10
N VAL A 377 -0.33 3.94 4.41
CA VAL A 377 -1.50 4.78 4.75
C VAL A 377 -2.09 4.41 6.11
N GLY A 378 -2.04 3.14 6.52
CA GLY A 378 -2.44 2.71 7.86
C GLY A 378 -1.60 3.38 8.96
N LYS A 379 -0.28 3.48 8.78
CA LYS A 379 0.62 4.22 9.69
C LYS A 379 0.26 5.70 9.76
N GLU A 380 0.02 6.35 8.63
CA GLU A 380 -0.37 7.76 8.58
C GLU A 380 -1.73 8.00 9.27
N GLY A 381 -2.68 7.07 9.11
CA GLY A 381 -3.96 7.08 9.82
C GLY A 381 -3.77 6.98 11.33
N ALA A 382 -2.90 6.10 11.81
CA ALA A 382 -2.59 5.97 13.23
C ALA A 382 -2.02 7.28 13.83
N ILE A 383 -1.11 7.96 13.11
CA ILE A 383 -0.58 9.27 13.53
C ILE A 383 -1.70 10.31 13.65
N SER A 384 -2.64 10.31 12.70
CA SER A 384 -3.77 11.24 12.74
C SER A 384 -4.71 10.98 13.90
N LEU A 385 -5.05 9.72 14.13
CA LEU A 385 -5.88 9.28 15.24
C LEU A 385 -5.25 9.61 16.60
N HIS A 386 -3.95 9.34 16.75
CA HIS A 386 -3.18 9.73 17.94
C HIS A 386 -3.31 11.23 18.22
N ARG A 387 -3.10 12.07 17.21
CA ARG A 387 -3.19 13.52 17.35
C ARG A 387 -4.61 14.03 17.61
N PHE A 388 -5.60 13.36 17.05
CA PHE A 388 -7.01 13.72 17.21
C PHE A 388 -7.49 13.49 18.64
N VAL A 389 -7.18 12.34 19.23
CA VAL A 389 -7.62 12.02 20.61
C VAL A 389 -6.84 12.81 21.67
N HIS A 390 -5.68 13.38 21.33
CA HIS A 390 -4.93 14.28 22.18
C HIS A 390 -5.34 15.73 21.91
N LYS A 391 -6.29 16.22 22.69
CA LYS A 391 -6.81 17.59 22.53
C LYS A 391 -5.69 18.63 22.51
N GLY A 392 -5.75 19.54 21.54
CA GLY A 392 -4.78 20.61 21.35
C GLY A 392 -3.60 20.29 20.45
N GLN A 393 -3.45 19.07 19.97
CA GLN A 393 -2.46 18.74 18.95
C GLN A 393 -2.97 19.12 17.54
N SER A 394 -2.06 19.68 16.74
CA SER A 394 -2.34 19.95 15.31
C SER A 394 -2.24 18.68 14.49
N LEU A 395 -3.26 18.37 13.70
CA LEU A 395 -3.23 17.21 12.79
C LEU A 395 -2.18 17.35 11.67
N VAL A 396 -1.81 18.58 11.29
CA VAL A 396 -0.96 18.87 10.11
C VAL A 396 0.45 19.31 10.45
N LEU A 397 0.72 19.82 11.66
CA LEU A 397 2.04 20.34 12.01
C LEU A 397 3.11 19.24 11.91
N GLY A 398 4.17 19.50 11.13
CA GLY A 398 5.28 18.54 10.92
C GLY A 398 4.94 17.35 10.04
N ARG A 399 3.77 17.34 9.36
CA ARG A 399 3.35 16.28 8.41
C ARG A 399 3.49 16.68 6.94
N LEU A 400 4.14 17.79 6.67
CA LEU A 400 4.43 18.18 5.30
C LEU A 400 5.20 17.05 4.59
N LYS A 401 4.70 16.61 3.44
CA LYS A 401 5.41 15.66 2.60
C LYS A 401 6.77 16.25 2.28
N ARG A 402 7.83 15.52 2.61
CA ARG A 402 9.17 15.89 2.19
C ARG A 402 9.26 15.66 0.69
N ASP A 403 9.54 16.69 -0.07
CA ASP A 403 9.91 16.55 -1.47
C ASP A 403 11.33 16.00 -1.53
N TYR A 404 11.43 14.70 -1.74
CA TYR A 404 12.72 14.07 -1.99
C TYR A 404 13.15 14.44 -3.42
N LYS A 405 14.28 15.13 -3.52
CA LYS A 405 14.92 15.28 -4.83
C LYS A 405 15.47 13.92 -5.25
N PRO A 406 15.10 13.39 -6.41
CA PRO A 406 15.74 12.19 -6.92
C PRO A 406 17.24 12.45 -7.06
N LEU A 407 18.06 11.46 -6.70
CA LEU A 407 19.49 11.53 -6.97
C LEU A 407 19.69 11.54 -8.49
N ASP A 408 20.58 12.41 -8.98
CA ASP A 408 21.09 12.30 -10.35
C ASP A 408 21.91 11.01 -10.44
N LYS A 409 21.37 10.01 -11.12
CA LYS A 409 21.98 8.70 -11.29
C LYS A 409 22.76 8.58 -12.61
N GLU A 410 22.67 9.58 -13.47
CA GLU A 410 23.33 9.56 -14.79
C GLU A 410 24.82 9.91 -14.69
N ASN A 411 25.20 10.74 -13.70
CA ASN A 411 26.56 11.23 -13.50
C ASN A 411 27.25 10.65 -12.26
N LEU A 412 26.93 9.43 -11.86
CA LEU A 412 27.58 8.78 -10.73
C LEU A 412 28.97 8.27 -11.14
N ASP A 413 29.99 8.64 -10.36
CA ASP A 413 31.29 7.98 -10.45
C ASP A 413 31.19 6.58 -9.79
N LEU A 414 31.16 5.57 -10.63
CA LEU A 414 31.08 4.16 -10.24
C LEU A 414 32.40 3.43 -10.52
N GLU A 415 33.47 4.16 -10.94
CA GLU A 415 34.81 3.60 -11.09
C GLU A 415 35.34 3.22 -9.72
N GLY A 416 35.91 2.04 -9.61
CA GLY A 416 36.46 1.53 -8.35
C GLY A 416 35.49 0.70 -7.50
N TYR A 417 34.26 0.50 -7.90
CA TYR A 417 33.36 -0.46 -7.27
C TYR A 417 33.40 -1.81 -7.99
N ASP A 418 33.55 -2.88 -7.19
CA ASP A 418 33.55 -4.24 -7.72
C ASP A 418 32.18 -4.63 -8.27
N ARG A 419 32.15 -5.25 -9.45
CA ARG A 419 30.96 -5.88 -10.01
C ARG A 419 30.81 -7.27 -9.42
N ILE A 420 29.79 -7.46 -8.60
CA ILE A 420 29.49 -8.70 -7.90
C ILE A 420 28.11 -9.19 -8.30
N PRO A 421 27.93 -10.43 -8.75
CA PRO A 421 26.65 -10.97 -9.14
C PRO A 421 25.63 -10.90 -7.99
N ARG A 422 24.39 -10.48 -8.31
CA ARG A 422 23.25 -10.49 -7.39
C ARG A 422 22.99 -11.91 -6.90
N GLN A 423 22.83 -12.08 -5.60
CA GLN A 423 22.39 -13.35 -5.02
C GLN A 423 20.93 -13.63 -5.36
N ARG A 424 20.62 -14.90 -5.57
CA ARG A 424 19.25 -15.38 -5.80
C ARG A 424 19.00 -16.57 -4.86
N PRO A 425 17.83 -16.64 -4.19
CA PRO A 425 17.49 -17.80 -3.39
C PRO A 425 17.33 -19.02 -4.29
N LEU A 426 17.62 -20.19 -3.77
CA LEU A 426 17.30 -21.44 -4.45
C LEU A 426 15.83 -21.77 -4.24
N ASP A 427 15.13 -22.11 -5.31
CA ASP A 427 13.76 -22.60 -5.20
C ASP A 427 13.72 -23.94 -4.48
N LYS A 428 12.67 -24.15 -3.70
CA LYS A 428 12.39 -25.45 -3.09
C LYS A 428 12.02 -26.44 -4.21
N GLU A 429 12.64 -27.60 -4.21
CA GLU A 429 12.31 -28.63 -5.21
C GLU A 429 10.82 -28.98 -5.16
N THR A 430 10.18 -28.95 -6.32
CA THR A 430 8.80 -29.39 -6.51
C THR A 430 8.77 -30.58 -7.45
N HIS A 431 8.34 -31.72 -6.95
CA HIS A 431 8.13 -32.91 -7.76
C HIS A 431 6.66 -32.93 -8.23
N GLY A 432 6.41 -32.77 -9.54
CA GLY A 432 5.08 -32.92 -10.14
C GLY A 432 4.35 -31.61 -10.43
N ALA A 433 2.99 -31.64 -10.28
CA ALA A 433 2.13 -30.51 -10.60
C ALA A 433 2.40 -29.26 -9.74
N PRO A 434 2.08 -28.04 -10.24
CA PRO A 434 2.29 -26.79 -9.50
C PRO A 434 1.67 -26.84 -8.10
N ALA A 435 2.49 -26.57 -7.07
CA ALA A 435 2.07 -26.66 -5.68
C ALA A 435 1.14 -25.51 -5.28
N MET A 436 0.26 -25.77 -4.29
CA MET A 436 -0.60 -24.75 -3.66
C MET A 436 0.09 -24.05 -2.47
N ARG A 437 1.41 -24.07 -2.41
CA ARG A 437 2.23 -23.38 -1.37
C ARG A 437 3.40 -22.67 -2.03
N ASP A 438 3.97 -21.68 -1.34
CA ASP A 438 5.14 -20.96 -1.84
C ASP A 438 6.36 -21.90 -1.94
N THR A 439 6.88 -22.03 -3.15
CA THR A 439 8.05 -22.84 -3.48
C THR A 439 9.33 -22.01 -3.57
N ARG A 440 9.24 -20.70 -3.47
CA ARG A 440 10.39 -19.80 -3.51
C ARG A 440 11.21 -19.97 -2.21
N GLY A 441 12.49 -20.18 -2.39
CA GLY A 441 13.42 -20.29 -1.27
C GLY A 441 13.64 -18.97 -0.52
N THR A 442 14.48 -19.04 0.49
CA THR A 442 14.96 -17.90 1.26
C THR A 442 16.48 -17.93 1.26
N PHE A 443 17.12 -16.79 1.34
CA PHE A 443 18.58 -16.70 1.41
C PHE A 443 19.15 -17.53 2.56
N THR A 444 20.34 -18.07 2.35
CA THR A 444 21.21 -18.52 3.43
C THR A 444 21.94 -17.33 4.06
N GLU A 445 22.51 -17.52 5.24
CA GLU A 445 23.30 -16.47 5.90
C GLU A 445 24.49 -16.02 5.04
N ASP A 446 25.14 -16.96 4.34
CA ASP A 446 26.23 -16.65 3.40
C ASP A 446 25.75 -15.80 2.22
N GLN A 447 24.56 -16.08 1.69
CA GLN A 447 23.97 -15.27 0.63
C GLN A 447 23.63 -13.87 1.14
N VAL A 448 23.07 -13.75 2.35
CA VAL A 448 22.80 -12.44 2.97
C VAL A 448 24.09 -11.65 3.12
N LYS A 449 25.15 -12.26 3.61
CA LYS A 449 26.46 -11.63 3.78
C LYS A 449 26.98 -11.12 2.43
N LYS A 450 27.05 -11.99 1.42
CA LYS A 450 27.52 -11.63 0.06
C LYS A 450 26.65 -10.52 -0.56
N GLU A 451 25.33 -10.60 -0.41
CA GLU A 451 24.42 -9.60 -0.97
C GLU A 451 24.52 -8.24 -0.27
N THR A 452 24.72 -8.23 1.06
CA THR A 452 24.92 -7.00 1.82
C THR A 452 26.26 -6.33 1.56
N GLU A 453 27.31 -7.09 1.18
CA GLU A 453 28.62 -6.57 0.76
C GLU A 453 28.52 -5.75 -0.54
N ARG A 454 27.54 -6.04 -1.40
CA ARG A 454 27.27 -5.27 -2.61
C ARG A 454 26.69 -3.87 -2.35
N CYS A 455 26.26 -3.58 -1.12
CA CYS A 455 25.61 -2.31 -0.78
C CYS A 455 26.57 -1.13 -0.90
N LEU A 456 26.26 -0.18 -1.79
CA LEU A 456 27.06 1.04 -1.99
C LEU A 456 26.93 2.04 -0.82
N SER A 457 26.03 1.81 0.13
CA SER A 457 25.75 2.72 1.26
C SER A 457 25.38 4.15 0.82
N CYS A 458 24.76 4.30 -0.33
CA CYS A 458 24.44 5.54 -1.04
C CYS A 458 23.23 6.28 -0.47
N GLY A 459 23.10 6.47 0.83
CA GLY A 459 22.00 7.23 1.40
C GLY A 459 22.37 8.69 1.58
N ALA A 460 21.57 9.58 1.06
CA ALA A 460 21.64 10.97 1.41
C ALA A 460 21.01 11.19 2.80
N SER A 461 21.80 11.57 3.79
CA SER A 461 21.28 12.11 5.04
C SER A 461 20.79 13.53 4.79
N VAL A 462 19.47 13.75 4.89
CA VAL A 462 18.90 15.09 4.80
C VAL A 462 18.75 15.65 6.21
N ILE A 463 19.38 16.78 6.46
CA ILE A 463 19.19 17.53 7.71
C ILE A 463 18.04 18.50 7.49
N ASP A 464 17.00 18.41 8.32
CA ASP A 464 15.95 19.41 8.36
C ASP A 464 16.53 20.68 9.01
N GLU A 465 16.93 21.64 8.19
CA GLU A 465 17.55 22.87 8.64
C GLU A 465 16.62 23.71 9.54
N PHE A 466 15.30 23.56 9.39
CA PHE A 466 14.34 24.26 10.22
C PHE A 466 14.26 23.68 11.64
N MET A 467 14.38 22.35 11.75
CA MET A 467 14.38 21.66 13.04
C MET A 467 15.78 21.52 13.66
N CYS A 468 16.83 21.80 12.89
CA CYS A 468 18.21 21.68 13.34
C CYS A 468 18.57 22.79 14.32
N VAL A 469 18.88 22.42 15.57
CA VAL A 469 19.34 23.35 16.61
C VAL A 469 20.87 23.52 16.65
N GLY A 470 21.61 22.91 15.72
CA GLY A 470 23.07 23.02 15.65
C GLY A 470 23.83 22.35 16.81
N CYS A 471 23.23 21.36 17.48
CA CYS A 471 23.82 20.74 18.68
C CYS A 471 25.07 19.88 18.40
N GLY A 472 25.39 19.56 17.14
CA GLY A 472 26.58 18.79 16.77
C GLY A 472 26.51 17.27 17.00
N GLN A 473 25.44 16.74 17.57
CA GLN A 473 25.30 15.29 17.85
C GLN A 473 25.47 14.43 16.60
N CYS A 474 24.91 14.84 15.47
CA CYS A 474 25.04 14.13 14.20
C CYS A 474 26.50 14.10 13.71
N VAL A 475 27.29 15.14 13.96
CA VAL A 475 28.72 15.22 13.63
C VAL A 475 29.51 14.23 14.46
N THR A 476 29.27 14.20 15.79
CA THR A 476 29.99 13.28 16.71
C THR A 476 29.64 11.81 16.50
N GLN A 477 28.44 11.52 15.99
CA GLN A 477 27.98 10.16 15.71
C GLN A 477 28.38 9.66 14.30
N CYS A 478 28.77 10.56 13.41
CA CYS A 478 29.16 10.19 12.06
C CYS A 478 30.60 9.64 12.03
N LYS A 479 30.75 8.34 11.94
CA LYS A 479 32.05 7.66 11.86
C LYS A 479 32.81 7.92 10.55
N PHE A 480 32.18 8.54 9.57
CA PHE A 480 32.71 8.80 8.23
C PHE A 480 33.08 10.26 7.99
N ASP A 481 32.98 11.12 9.01
CA ASP A 481 33.19 12.58 8.90
C ASP A 481 32.40 13.25 7.75
N ALA A 482 31.24 12.66 7.42
CA ALA A 482 30.41 13.10 6.30
C ALA A 482 29.46 14.25 6.65
N ILE A 483 29.37 14.63 7.92
CA ILE A 483 28.50 15.69 8.40
C ILE A 483 29.35 16.77 9.06
N LYS A 484 29.24 18.00 8.59
CA LYS A 484 29.94 19.16 9.14
C LYS A 484 28.96 20.24 9.52
N LEU A 485 29.19 20.87 10.68
CA LEU A 485 28.48 22.09 11.04
C LEU A 485 29.12 23.28 10.35
N VAL A 486 28.31 24.02 9.58
CA VAL A 486 28.73 25.26 8.93
C VAL A 486 28.03 26.41 9.62
N ARG A 487 28.82 27.37 10.13
CA ARG A 487 28.25 28.60 10.72
C ARG A 487 27.63 29.46 9.61
N ARG A 488 26.32 29.70 9.69
CA ARG A 488 25.59 30.56 8.73
C ARG A 488 25.64 32.03 9.07
N TYR A 489 25.78 32.33 10.35
CA TYR A 489 25.78 33.70 10.87
C TYR A 489 27.04 33.92 11.71
N ASP A 490 27.81 34.92 11.36
CA ASP A 490 29.07 35.25 12.05
C ASP A 490 28.85 36.07 13.34
N GLU A 491 27.66 36.65 13.48
CA GLU A 491 27.32 37.40 14.68
C GLU A 491 27.05 36.46 15.87
N PRO A 492 27.62 36.74 17.04
CA PRO A 492 27.34 35.99 18.25
C PRO A 492 25.86 36.14 18.64
N GLY A 493 25.22 35.05 19.02
CA GLY A 493 23.86 35.09 19.56
C GLY A 493 23.78 35.97 20.83
N VAL A 494 22.59 36.48 21.09
CA VAL A 494 22.34 37.27 22.31
C VAL A 494 22.43 36.36 23.53
N PRO A 495 23.20 36.68 24.57
CA PRO A 495 23.23 35.93 25.83
C PRO A 495 21.81 35.71 26.38
N PHE A 496 21.57 34.54 26.99
CA PHE A 496 20.24 34.15 27.46
C PHE A 496 19.61 35.19 28.41
N GLU A 497 20.41 35.82 29.25
CA GLU A 497 20.00 36.88 30.19
C GLU A 497 19.47 38.13 29.46
N LYS A 498 19.95 38.37 28.24
CA LYS A 498 19.55 39.52 27.40
C LYS A 498 18.48 39.13 26.36
N LEU A 499 17.99 37.91 26.40
CA LEU A 499 17.03 37.41 25.41
C LEU A 499 15.66 38.11 25.53
N LYS A 500 15.19 38.37 26.78
CA LYS A 500 13.89 39.01 27.03
C LYS A 500 13.74 40.37 26.32
N PRO A 501 14.64 41.36 26.49
CA PRO A 501 14.50 42.66 25.82
C PRO A 501 14.61 42.50 24.29
N THR A 502 15.42 41.57 23.80
CA THR A 502 15.56 41.31 22.36
C THR A 502 14.26 40.76 21.77
N VAL A 503 13.64 39.76 22.41
CA VAL A 503 12.35 39.20 21.99
C VAL A 503 11.25 40.28 22.03
N VAL A 504 11.19 41.09 23.09
CA VAL A 504 10.20 42.16 23.19
C VAL A 504 10.38 43.18 22.06
N LYS A 505 11.61 43.57 21.75
CA LYS A 505 11.91 44.46 20.62
C LYS A 505 11.43 43.89 19.29
N TYR A 506 11.73 42.60 19.00
CA TYR A 506 11.27 41.93 17.77
C TYR A 506 9.75 41.78 17.69
N MET A 507 9.08 41.48 18.81
CA MET A 507 7.63 41.42 18.88
C MET A 507 6.96 42.76 18.62
N LEU A 508 7.51 43.86 19.17
CA LEU A 508 7.05 45.24 18.92
C LEU A 508 7.23 45.59 17.44
N MET A 509 8.40 45.35 16.87
CA MET A 509 8.69 45.62 15.46
C MET A 509 7.76 44.82 14.54
N ARG A 510 7.48 43.55 14.88
CA ARG A 510 6.51 42.72 14.15
C ARG A 510 5.09 43.29 14.22
N LYS A 511 4.63 43.71 15.42
CA LYS A 511 3.31 44.37 15.59
C LYS A 511 3.20 45.63 14.74
N LEU A 512 4.24 46.47 14.74
CA LEU A 512 4.30 47.70 13.94
C LEU A 512 4.26 47.39 12.44
N ARG A 513 4.99 46.38 11.96
CA ARG A 513 4.91 45.93 10.55
C ARG A 513 3.53 45.44 10.17
N ILE A 514 2.87 44.66 11.05
CA ILE A 514 1.50 44.14 10.80
C ILE A 514 0.51 45.30 10.78
N ALA A 515 0.63 46.25 11.70
CA ALA A 515 -0.21 47.47 11.73
C ALA A 515 -0.01 48.32 10.48
N GLY A 516 1.24 48.53 10.05
CA GLY A 516 1.57 49.25 8.82
C GLY A 516 1.02 48.59 7.57
N LYS A 517 1.12 47.27 7.47
CA LYS A 517 0.51 46.52 6.36
C LYS A 517 -1.04 46.61 6.34
N LYS A 518 -1.68 46.59 7.53
CA LYS A 518 -3.14 46.78 7.62
C LYS A 518 -3.57 48.19 7.22
N LEU A 519 -2.78 49.20 7.56
CA LEU A 519 -3.05 50.57 7.14
C LEU A 519 -2.94 50.74 5.62
N VAL A 520 -1.89 50.19 5.01
CA VAL A 520 -1.68 50.22 3.55
C VAL A 520 -2.80 49.48 2.82
N THR A 521 -3.24 48.34 3.34
CA THR A 521 -4.38 47.59 2.73
C THR A 521 -5.72 48.26 2.94
N SER A 522 -5.91 49.08 3.98
CA SER A 522 -7.14 49.85 4.15
C SER A 522 -7.18 51.11 3.27
N ILE A 523 -6.01 51.68 2.93
CA ILE A 523 -5.89 52.86 2.04
C ILE A 523 -6.00 52.42 0.55
N SER A 524 -5.61 51.19 0.23
CA SER A 524 -5.66 50.66 -1.13
C SER A 524 -6.99 49.99 -1.55
N LYS A 525 -8.02 50.01 -0.71
CA LYS A 525 -9.37 49.57 -1.14
C LYS A 525 -10.02 50.69 -1.96
N PRO A 526 -10.28 50.51 -3.27
CA PRO A 526 -11.02 51.51 -4.02
C PRO A 526 -12.45 51.59 -3.47
N PHE A 527 -12.95 52.82 -3.34
CA PHE A 527 -14.31 53.17 -2.99
C PHE A 527 -15.23 52.60 -4.09
N SER A 528 -15.76 51.40 -3.90
CA SER A 528 -16.85 50.90 -4.74
C SER A 528 -18.17 51.46 -4.19
N GLY A 529 -18.50 52.69 -4.59
CA GLY A 529 -19.82 53.26 -4.42
C GLY A 529 -20.85 52.45 -5.19
N SER A 530 -21.85 52.00 -4.49
CA SER A 530 -23.05 51.45 -5.01
C SER A 530 -23.77 52.47 -5.93
N MET A 531 -23.87 52.18 -7.21
CA MET A 531 -24.92 52.73 -8.07
C MET A 531 -25.90 51.61 -8.39
N GLN A 532 -26.98 51.57 -7.59
CA GLN A 532 -28.25 51.00 -8.05
C GLN A 532 -28.70 51.83 -9.25
N LYS A 533 -28.93 51.16 -10.38
CA LYS A 533 -29.82 51.64 -11.42
C LYS A 533 -30.96 50.66 -11.55
N GLU A 534 -32.12 51.09 -10.99
CA GLU A 534 -33.43 50.69 -11.52
C GLU A 534 -33.47 50.92 -13.02
N LYS A 535 -33.93 49.94 -13.76
CA LYS A 535 -34.73 50.15 -14.97
C LYS A 535 -35.70 49.00 -15.19
N THR A 536 -36.96 49.34 -14.95
CA THR A 536 -38.18 48.84 -15.56
C THR A 536 -38.07 48.66 -17.08
N MET A 537 -38.41 47.56 -17.58
CA MET A 537 -39.38 47.11 -18.60
C MET A 537 -39.05 45.72 -19.09
#